data_4f92fe832efb84848fcb2a54a108376f
#
_entry.id   4f92fe832efb84848fcb2a54a108376f
#
_cell.length_a   1.000
_cell.length_b   1.000
_cell.length_c   1.000
_cell.angle_alpha   90.00
_cell.angle_beta   90.00
_cell.angle_gamma   90.00
#
_symmetry.space_group_name_H-M   'P 1'
#
loop_
_entity.id
_entity.type
_entity.pdbx_description
1 polymer ?
#
loop_
_entity_poly.entity_id
_entity_poly.type
_entity_poly.pdbx_seq_one_letter_code
_entity_poly.pdbx_strand_id
1 'polypeptide(L)'
;MSVVILVASFTMYFIAIHNHTGEIAQAFATSDPKVGIGIWKTLVYSGFQCVAAPSMIAASSIINVKGAKKASLLGWLMNGLALSVSCIMLLGYHAEIPADQMTLPNLYICRILGIGVLSVCYQVSLFFAFISTCVTTIFTMVQKYENKIFANSISNLKIRRVIVAVIVIIVCMCVSMIGLTNIIKYAYGYCGYLGLIAITIPALTIGHKKNKEYIAAHPESVE
;
A
#
# COMPACT_ATOMS: atom_id res chain seq x y z
N MET A 1 -14.99 8.15 1.59
CA MET A 1 -14.23 7.22 2.43
C MET A 1 -12.77 7.66 2.58
N SER A 2 -11.98 7.77 1.51
CA SER A 2 -10.54 8.12 1.60
C SER A 2 -10.24 9.40 2.36
N VAL A 3 -11.09 10.43 2.21
CA VAL A 3 -10.93 11.71 2.93
C VAL A 3 -11.11 11.53 4.45
N VAL A 4 -12.10 10.75 4.88
CA VAL A 4 -12.35 10.48 6.31
C VAL A 4 -11.17 9.75 6.94
N ILE A 5 -10.62 8.75 6.24
CA ILE A 5 -9.42 8.02 6.68
C ILE A 5 -8.23 8.97 6.84
N LEU A 6 -7.99 9.83 5.84
CA LEU A 6 -6.89 10.78 5.87
C LEU A 6 -7.05 11.77 7.02
N VAL A 7 -8.23 12.37 7.18
CA VAL A 7 -8.51 13.33 8.25
C VAL A 7 -8.33 12.66 9.62
N ALA A 8 -8.91 11.49 9.85
CA ALA A 8 -8.77 10.78 11.12
C ALA A 8 -7.30 10.41 11.41
N SER A 9 -6.57 9.90 10.41
CA SER A 9 -5.17 9.53 10.56
C SER A 9 -4.28 10.73 10.85
N PHE A 10 -4.42 11.82 10.08
CA PHE A 10 -3.62 13.03 10.32
C PHE A 10 -3.95 13.66 11.67
N THR A 11 -5.21 13.72 12.06
CA THR A 11 -5.60 14.21 13.39
C THR A 11 -4.93 13.39 14.49
N MET A 12 -4.96 12.05 14.39
CA MET A 12 -4.28 11.15 15.31
C MET A 12 -2.77 11.44 15.35
N TYR A 13 -2.13 11.56 14.19
CA TYR A 13 -0.68 11.78 14.09
C TYR A 13 -0.28 13.11 14.74
N PHE A 14 -1.01 14.19 14.49
CA PHE A 14 -0.71 15.51 15.08
C PHE A 14 -0.86 15.51 16.59
N ILE A 15 -1.94 14.94 17.11
CA ILE A 15 -2.15 14.85 18.57
C ILE A 15 -1.06 13.99 19.21
N ALA A 16 -0.75 12.84 18.63
CA ALA A 16 0.27 11.93 19.13
C ALA A 16 1.67 12.58 19.14
N ILE A 17 2.06 13.22 18.05
CA ILE A 17 3.33 13.95 17.94
C ILE A 17 3.40 15.09 18.98
N HIS A 18 2.32 15.85 19.14
CA HIS A 18 2.27 16.94 20.11
C HIS A 18 2.51 16.44 21.56
N ASN A 19 1.95 15.30 21.90
CA ASN A 19 2.08 14.73 23.25
C ASN A 19 3.50 14.21 23.55
N HIS A 20 4.28 13.83 22.51
CA HIS A 20 5.61 13.18 22.66
C HIS A 20 6.73 13.94 21.94
N THR A 21 6.64 15.26 21.88
CA THR A 21 7.67 16.10 21.24
C THR A 21 9.05 15.96 21.89
N GLY A 22 9.12 15.78 23.20
CA GLY A 22 10.36 15.60 23.95
C GLY A 22 11.07 14.29 23.59
N GLU A 23 10.33 13.20 23.58
CA GLU A 23 10.82 11.86 23.23
C GLU A 23 11.28 11.80 21.76
N ILE A 24 10.53 12.44 20.86
CA ILE A 24 10.91 12.56 19.46
C ILE A 24 12.23 13.33 19.33
N ALA A 25 12.37 14.48 19.98
CA ALA A 25 13.60 15.27 19.96
C ALA A 25 14.79 14.50 20.52
N GLN A 26 14.60 13.80 21.63
CA GLN A 26 15.62 12.94 22.22
C GLN A 26 16.01 11.78 21.28
N ALA A 27 15.04 11.12 20.65
CA ALA A 27 15.31 10.05 19.72
C ALA A 27 16.13 10.52 18.52
N PHE A 28 15.87 11.71 17.98
CA PHE A 28 16.69 12.30 16.92
C PHE A 28 18.11 12.66 17.40
N ALA A 29 18.25 13.17 18.62
CA ALA A 29 19.54 13.58 19.17
C ALA A 29 20.46 12.38 19.52
N THR A 30 19.88 11.26 19.96
CA THR A 30 20.62 10.06 20.39
C THR A 30 20.75 8.99 19.31
N SER A 31 20.04 9.12 18.19
CA SER A 31 20.09 8.11 17.12
C SER A 31 21.43 8.14 16.38
N ASP A 32 22.00 6.96 16.17
CA ASP A 32 23.08 6.73 15.21
C ASP A 32 22.46 6.30 13.85
N PRO A 33 22.30 7.24 12.89
CA PRO A 33 21.52 6.95 11.70
C PRO A 33 22.31 6.04 10.74
N LYS A 34 21.91 4.79 10.65
CA LYS A 34 22.42 3.83 9.67
C LYS A 34 21.83 4.12 8.30
N VAL A 35 22.21 5.24 7.70
CA VAL A 35 21.64 5.80 6.46
C VAL A 35 21.60 4.78 5.32
N GLY A 36 22.69 4.00 5.12
CA GLY A 36 22.74 2.98 4.05
C GLY A 36 21.68 1.90 4.21
N ILE A 37 21.45 1.43 5.43
CA ILE A 37 20.38 0.46 5.72
C ILE A 37 19.01 1.09 5.53
N GLY A 38 18.84 2.35 5.93
CA GLY A 38 17.61 3.10 5.73
C GLY A 38 17.24 3.22 4.25
N ILE A 39 18.17 3.63 3.40
CA ILE A 39 17.99 3.71 1.95
C ILE A 39 17.62 2.34 1.37
N TRP A 40 18.34 1.28 1.74
CA TRP A 40 18.03 -0.07 1.28
C TRP A 40 16.61 -0.53 1.66
N LYS A 41 16.21 -0.32 2.90
CA LYS A 41 14.86 -0.64 3.37
C LYS A 41 13.78 0.16 2.63
N THR A 42 14.04 1.42 2.35
CA THR A 42 13.13 2.29 1.56
C THR A 42 12.99 1.78 0.12
N LEU A 43 14.08 1.35 -0.52
CA LEU A 43 14.04 0.73 -1.84
C LEU A 43 13.22 -0.56 -1.85
N VAL A 44 13.43 -1.44 -0.88
CA VAL A 44 12.63 -2.68 -0.74
C VAL A 44 11.16 -2.36 -0.52
N TYR A 45 10.86 -1.35 0.32
CA TYR A 45 9.48 -0.90 0.52
C TYR A 45 8.86 -0.34 -0.76
N SER A 46 9.60 0.43 -1.56
CA SER A 46 9.11 0.92 -2.84
C SER A 46 8.78 -0.23 -3.82
N GLY A 47 9.61 -1.27 -3.83
CA GLY A 47 9.33 -2.49 -4.60
C GLY A 47 8.04 -3.19 -4.15
N PHE A 48 7.79 -3.27 -2.85
CA PHE A 48 6.53 -3.78 -2.33
C PHE A 48 5.33 -2.93 -2.79
N GLN A 49 5.43 -1.60 -2.77
CA GLN A 49 4.38 -0.72 -3.25
C GLN A 49 4.09 -0.91 -4.76
N CYS A 50 5.09 -1.28 -5.55
CA CYS A 50 4.90 -1.58 -6.97
C CYS A 50 4.01 -2.81 -7.23
N VAL A 51 3.80 -3.69 -6.24
CA VAL A 51 2.84 -4.82 -6.35
C VAL A 51 1.40 -4.32 -6.52
N ALA A 52 1.09 -3.10 -6.06
CA ALA A 52 -0.21 -2.47 -6.28
C ALA A 52 -0.37 -1.85 -7.68
N ALA A 53 0.70 -1.72 -8.48
CA ALA A 53 0.66 -1.08 -9.79
C ALA A 53 -0.38 -1.70 -10.77
N PRO A 54 -0.56 -3.04 -10.87
CA PRO A 54 -1.60 -3.62 -11.72
C PRO A 54 -3.01 -3.15 -11.36
N SER A 55 -3.30 -2.98 -10.07
CA SER A 55 -4.60 -2.48 -9.60
C SER A 55 -4.80 -1.00 -9.96
N MET A 56 -3.74 -0.20 -9.86
CA MET A 56 -3.75 1.20 -10.29
C MET A 56 -3.95 1.34 -11.79
N ILE A 57 -3.29 0.51 -12.59
CA ILE A 57 -3.46 0.47 -14.06
C ILE A 57 -4.90 0.11 -14.43
N ALA A 58 -5.47 -0.91 -13.79
CA ALA A 58 -6.86 -1.30 -14.00
C ALA A 58 -7.84 -0.17 -13.67
N ALA A 59 -7.61 0.57 -12.59
CA ALA A 59 -8.41 1.71 -12.19
C ALA A 59 -8.21 2.95 -13.10
N SER A 60 -7.01 3.13 -13.66
CA SER A 60 -6.67 4.28 -14.52
C SER A 60 -7.21 4.16 -15.95
N SER A 61 -7.71 2.99 -16.35
CA SER A 61 -8.29 2.79 -17.69
C SER A 61 -9.48 3.71 -18.04
N ILE A 62 -10.06 4.35 -17.02
CA ILE A 62 -11.21 5.27 -17.15
C ILE A 62 -10.75 6.75 -17.22
N ILE A 63 -9.46 7.02 -16.99
CA ILE A 63 -8.92 8.38 -16.84
C ILE A 63 -7.98 8.68 -18.02
N ASN A 64 -7.99 9.91 -18.53
CA ASN A 64 -7.03 10.33 -19.55
C ASN A 64 -5.60 10.42 -19.01
N VAL A 65 -4.60 10.47 -19.89
CA VAL A 65 -3.16 10.46 -19.53
C VAL A 65 -2.77 11.65 -18.62
N LYS A 66 -3.31 12.84 -18.90
CA LYS A 66 -3.06 14.04 -18.05
C LYS A 66 -3.63 13.86 -16.65
N GLY A 67 -4.85 13.31 -16.56
CA GLY A 67 -5.49 12.98 -15.28
C GLY A 67 -4.74 11.90 -14.50
N ALA A 68 -4.27 10.86 -15.18
CA ALA A 68 -3.47 9.79 -14.57
C ALA A 68 -2.15 10.31 -13.99
N LYS A 69 -1.42 11.20 -14.70
CA LYS A 69 -0.19 11.84 -14.18
C LYS A 69 -0.46 12.66 -12.91
N LYS A 70 -1.51 13.51 -12.92
CA LYS A 70 -1.87 14.32 -11.75
C LYS A 70 -2.29 13.45 -10.57
N ALA A 71 -3.09 12.41 -10.79
CA ALA A 71 -3.52 11.48 -9.77
C ALA A 71 -2.33 10.72 -9.17
N SER A 72 -1.40 10.26 -9.99
CA SER A 72 -0.18 9.55 -9.53
C SER A 72 0.74 10.47 -8.71
N LEU A 73 0.95 11.70 -9.15
CA LEU A 73 1.78 12.68 -8.42
C LEU A 73 1.15 13.04 -7.08
N LEU A 74 -0.17 13.31 -7.06
CA LEU A 74 -0.90 13.62 -5.83
C LEU A 74 -0.89 12.42 -4.87
N GLY A 75 -1.11 11.20 -5.39
CA GLY A 75 -1.06 9.97 -4.60
C GLY A 75 0.33 9.73 -4.01
N TRP A 76 1.40 9.95 -4.77
CA TRP A 76 2.77 9.87 -4.28
C TRP A 76 3.04 10.87 -3.16
N LEU A 77 2.65 12.13 -3.34
CA LEU A 77 2.83 13.18 -2.34
C LEU A 77 2.07 12.87 -1.04
N MET A 78 0.79 12.51 -1.16
CA MET A 78 -0.07 12.20 0.00
C MET A 78 0.40 10.95 0.75
N ASN A 79 0.80 9.89 0.02
CA ASN A 79 1.32 8.67 0.63
C ASN A 79 2.66 8.93 1.33
N GLY A 80 3.57 9.67 0.69
CA GLY A 80 4.86 10.04 1.27
C GLY A 80 4.70 10.87 2.54
N LEU A 81 3.82 11.86 2.51
CA LEU A 81 3.54 12.71 3.66
C LEU A 81 2.92 11.92 4.81
N ALA A 82 1.90 11.11 4.55
CA ALA A 82 1.27 10.27 5.56
C ALA A 82 2.26 9.28 6.20
N LEU A 83 3.12 8.66 5.38
CA LEU A 83 4.15 7.75 5.87
C LEU A 83 5.18 8.46 6.72
N SER A 84 5.68 9.62 6.31
CA SER A 84 6.67 10.41 7.05
C SER A 84 6.13 10.83 8.43
N VAL A 85 4.90 11.36 8.47
CA VAL A 85 4.27 11.78 9.72
C VAL A 85 4.00 10.58 10.64
N SER A 86 3.57 9.45 10.07
CA SER A 86 3.41 8.19 10.82
C SER A 86 4.73 7.70 11.41
N CYS A 87 5.84 7.76 10.65
CA CYS A 87 7.16 7.38 11.17
C CYS A 87 7.63 8.27 12.33
N ILE A 88 7.41 9.59 12.23
CA ILE A 88 7.75 10.53 13.32
C ILE A 88 6.93 10.21 14.58
N MET A 89 5.63 9.96 14.43
CA MET A 89 4.78 9.53 15.54
C MET A 89 5.30 8.24 16.20
N LEU A 90 5.60 7.22 15.39
CA LEU A 90 6.10 5.93 15.87
C LEU A 90 7.44 6.06 16.63
N LEU A 91 8.27 7.02 16.24
CA LEU A 91 9.52 7.30 16.91
C LEU A 91 9.28 7.80 18.35
N GLY A 92 8.28 8.65 18.58
CA GLY A 92 7.90 9.12 19.91
C GLY A 92 7.36 8.02 20.82
N TYR A 93 6.60 7.09 20.26
CA TYR A 93 5.97 5.99 21.02
C TYR A 93 6.78 4.70 21.06
N HIS A 94 7.98 4.68 20.49
CA HIS A 94 8.77 3.45 20.32
C HIS A 94 8.99 2.66 21.64
N ALA A 95 9.19 3.36 22.75
CA ALA A 95 9.40 2.73 24.06
C ALA A 95 8.11 2.23 24.72
N GLU A 96 6.96 2.76 24.33
CA GLU A 96 5.66 2.45 24.94
C GLU A 96 4.92 1.31 24.24
N ILE A 97 5.27 0.99 22.97
CA ILE A 97 4.58 -0.04 22.21
C ILE A 97 5.12 -1.42 22.60
N PRO A 98 4.28 -2.30 23.18
CA PRO A 98 4.68 -3.67 23.47
C PRO A 98 5.01 -4.46 22.21
N ALA A 99 5.89 -5.45 22.32
CA ALA A 99 6.36 -6.24 21.20
C ALA A 99 5.24 -7.00 20.46
N ASP A 100 4.19 -7.41 21.16
CA ASP A 100 3.00 -8.07 20.60
C ASP A 100 2.10 -7.11 19.81
N GLN A 101 2.16 -5.80 20.09
CA GLN A 101 1.38 -4.76 19.42
C GLN A 101 2.12 -4.10 18.25
N MET A 102 3.38 -4.46 18.01
CA MET A 102 4.21 -3.93 16.91
C MET A 102 3.66 -4.25 15.51
N THR A 103 2.70 -5.17 15.39
CA THR A 103 2.08 -5.53 14.11
C THR A 103 1.13 -4.44 13.59
N LEU A 104 0.42 -3.76 14.49
CA LEU A 104 -0.50 -2.65 14.18
C LEU A 104 -0.27 -1.47 15.13
N PRO A 105 0.91 -0.84 15.10
CA PRO A 105 1.31 0.16 16.08
C PRO A 105 0.39 1.39 16.07
N ASN A 106 -0.04 1.85 14.90
CA ASN A 106 -0.93 3.00 14.79
C ASN A 106 -2.29 2.77 15.48
N LEU A 107 -2.80 1.54 15.43
CA LEU A 107 -4.04 1.18 16.14
C LEU A 107 -3.85 1.20 17.65
N TYR A 108 -2.70 0.72 18.12
CA TYR A 108 -2.34 0.76 19.53
C TYR A 108 -2.23 2.19 20.05
N ILE A 109 -1.51 3.07 19.34
CA ILE A 109 -1.38 4.49 19.71
C ILE A 109 -2.76 5.16 19.72
N CYS A 110 -3.61 4.88 18.73
CA CYS A 110 -4.97 5.43 18.70
C CYS A 110 -5.79 5.07 19.94
N ARG A 111 -5.58 3.87 20.50
CA ARG A 111 -6.23 3.43 21.75
C ARG A 111 -5.65 4.15 22.97
N ILE A 112 -4.31 4.29 23.04
CA ILE A 112 -3.64 4.99 24.17
C ILE A 112 -4.06 6.44 24.27
N LEU A 113 -4.27 7.13 23.13
CA LEU A 113 -4.73 8.52 23.12
C LEU A 113 -6.07 8.73 23.82
N GLY A 114 -6.85 7.65 24.05
CA GLY A 114 -8.07 7.70 24.84
C GLY A 114 -9.24 8.49 24.24
N ILE A 115 -9.11 8.98 23.00
CA ILE A 115 -10.15 9.75 22.31
C ILE A 115 -11.10 8.75 21.63
N GLY A 116 -12.20 8.39 22.32
CA GLY A 116 -13.11 7.33 21.88
C GLY A 116 -13.66 7.54 20.45
N VAL A 117 -14.08 8.75 20.11
CA VAL A 117 -14.61 9.07 18.77
C VAL A 117 -13.53 8.87 17.70
N LEU A 118 -12.30 9.34 17.93
CA LEU A 118 -11.18 9.19 17.01
C LEU A 118 -10.83 7.70 16.82
N SER A 119 -10.83 6.93 17.89
CA SER A 119 -10.55 5.50 17.86
C SER A 119 -11.58 4.73 17.03
N VAL A 120 -12.87 5.01 17.20
CA VAL A 120 -13.93 4.40 16.40
C VAL A 120 -13.82 4.81 14.93
N CYS A 121 -13.66 6.10 14.65
CA CYS A 121 -13.49 6.59 13.27
C CYS A 121 -12.30 5.94 12.58
N TYR A 122 -11.16 5.82 13.27
CA TYR A 122 -9.96 5.19 12.74
C TYR A 122 -10.17 3.70 12.45
N GLN A 123 -10.74 2.94 13.39
CA GLN A 123 -11.01 1.50 13.22
C GLN A 123 -12.00 1.20 12.10
N VAL A 124 -13.10 1.96 12.02
CA VAL A 124 -14.08 1.83 10.94
C VAL A 124 -13.43 2.16 9.59
N SER A 125 -12.65 3.25 9.54
CA SER A 125 -11.92 3.65 8.34
C SER A 125 -10.92 2.58 7.90
N LEU A 126 -10.17 2.00 8.83
CA LEU A 126 -9.21 0.93 8.58
C LEU A 126 -9.90 -0.32 8.03
N PHE A 127 -11.05 -0.70 8.61
CA PHE A 127 -11.83 -1.83 8.12
C PHE A 127 -12.28 -1.65 6.66
N PHE A 128 -12.79 -0.47 6.32
CA PHE A 128 -13.19 -0.18 4.94
C PHE A 128 -11.99 -0.09 3.97
N ALA A 129 -10.84 0.37 4.44
CA ALA A 129 -9.61 0.37 3.66
C ALA A 129 -9.18 -1.07 3.30
N PHE A 130 -9.25 -1.99 4.24
CA PHE A 130 -8.97 -3.41 4.00
C PHE A 130 -9.95 -4.02 3.00
N ILE A 131 -11.25 -3.80 3.17
CA ILE A 131 -12.26 -4.29 2.20
C ILE A 131 -11.98 -3.74 0.80
N SER A 132 -11.75 -2.44 0.68
CA SER A 132 -11.46 -1.80 -0.60
C SER A 132 -10.23 -2.41 -1.28
N THR A 133 -9.16 -2.63 -0.54
CA THR A 133 -7.93 -3.26 -1.05
C THR A 133 -8.17 -4.70 -1.48
N CYS A 134 -8.90 -5.49 -0.68
CA CYS A 134 -9.27 -6.86 -1.04
C CYS A 134 -10.07 -6.92 -2.33
N VAL A 135 -11.13 -6.11 -2.44
CA VAL A 135 -11.98 -6.06 -3.63
C VAL A 135 -11.19 -5.69 -4.87
N THR A 136 -10.35 -4.65 -4.79
CA THR A 136 -9.54 -4.19 -5.91
C THR A 136 -8.53 -5.26 -6.35
N THR A 137 -7.90 -5.94 -5.40
CA THR A 137 -6.93 -7.01 -5.69
C THR A 137 -7.61 -8.22 -6.35
N ILE A 138 -8.75 -8.66 -5.80
CA ILE A 138 -9.53 -9.77 -6.38
C ILE A 138 -10.00 -9.41 -7.78
N PHE A 139 -10.52 -8.19 -7.98
CA PHE A 139 -10.96 -7.70 -9.29
C PHE A 139 -9.83 -7.75 -10.33
N THR A 140 -8.63 -7.29 -9.96
CA THR A 140 -7.44 -7.32 -10.83
C THR A 140 -7.05 -8.76 -11.20
N MET A 141 -7.09 -9.68 -10.23
CA MET A 141 -6.83 -11.09 -10.48
C MET A 141 -7.88 -11.73 -11.39
N VAL A 142 -9.14 -11.42 -11.17
CA VAL A 142 -10.23 -11.90 -12.03
C VAL A 142 -10.05 -11.41 -13.45
N GLN A 143 -9.80 -10.13 -13.68
CA GLN A 143 -9.56 -9.58 -15.02
C GLN A 143 -8.37 -10.25 -15.72
N LYS A 144 -7.31 -10.56 -14.99
CA LYS A 144 -6.11 -11.20 -15.54
C LYS A 144 -6.34 -12.65 -15.96
N TYR A 145 -7.13 -13.37 -15.19
CA TYR A 145 -7.25 -14.84 -15.32
C TYR A 145 -8.56 -15.31 -15.93
N GLU A 146 -9.61 -14.49 -16.04
CA GLU A 146 -10.92 -14.88 -16.56
C GLU A 146 -10.88 -15.45 -18.00
N ASN A 147 -9.91 -15.02 -18.80
CA ASN A 147 -9.74 -15.50 -20.17
C ASN A 147 -8.62 -16.53 -20.31
N LYS A 148 -7.92 -16.88 -19.23
CA LYS A 148 -6.82 -17.84 -19.25
C LYS A 148 -7.19 -19.16 -18.57
N ILE A 149 -7.88 -19.06 -17.44
CA ILE A 149 -8.26 -20.22 -16.63
C ILE A 149 -9.68 -20.64 -17.05
N PHE A 150 -9.84 -21.91 -17.36
CA PHE A 150 -11.11 -22.53 -17.78
C PHE A 150 -11.76 -21.90 -19.03
N ALA A 151 -11.03 -21.14 -19.84
CA ALA A 151 -11.57 -20.52 -21.06
C ALA A 151 -12.17 -21.54 -22.04
N ASN A 152 -11.54 -22.72 -22.16
CA ASN A 152 -11.98 -23.79 -23.03
C ASN A 152 -13.06 -24.69 -22.42
N SER A 153 -13.20 -24.71 -21.10
CA SER A 153 -14.12 -25.61 -20.38
C SER A 153 -15.44 -24.95 -19.99
N ILE A 154 -15.45 -23.65 -19.81
CA ILE A 154 -16.64 -22.91 -19.34
C ILE A 154 -16.89 -21.72 -20.27
N SER A 155 -17.93 -21.81 -21.06
CA SER A 155 -18.32 -20.75 -22.03
C SER A 155 -18.85 -19.50 -21.34
N ASN A 156 -19.47 -19.63 -20.15
CA ASN A 156 -20.10 -18.51 -19.46
C ASN A 156 -19.06 -17.67 -18.69
N LEU A 157 -18.84 -16.44 -19.14
CA LEU A 157 -17.89 -15.49 -18.55
C LEU A 157 -18.20 -15.16 -17.07
N LYS A 158 -19.46 -15.05 -16.70
CA LYS A 158 -19.88 -14.75 -15.30
C LYS A 158 -19.45 -15.88 -14.36
N ILE A 159 -19.66 -17.12 -14.77
CA ILE A 159 -19.29 -18.30 -13.97
C ILE A 159 -17.76 -18.37 -13.81
N ARG A 160 -17.00 -18.13 -14.87
CA ARG A 160 -15.53 -18.08 -14.81
C ARG A 160 -15.02 -17.03 -13.83
N ARG A 161 -15.57 -15.82 -13.85
CA ARG A 161 -15.25 -14.76 -12.91
C ARG A 161 -15.46 -15.17 -11.46
N VAL A 162 -16.60 -15.78 -11.18
CA VAL A 162 -16.93 -16.28 -9.82
C VAL A 162 -15.94 -17.37 -9.40
N ILE A 163 -15.66 -18.33 -10.26
CA ILE A 163 -14.71 -19.41 -9.94
C ILE A 163 -13.33 -18.85 -9.64
N VAL A 164 -12.81 -17.95 -10.47
CA VAL A 164 -11.50 -17.31 -10.23
C VAL A 164 -11.50 -16.54 -8.93
N ALA A 165 -12.55 -15.77 -8.63
CA ALA A 165 -12.66 -15.02 -7.38
C ALA A 165 -12.65 -15.96 -6.16
N VAL A 166 -13.42 -17.05 -6.21
CA VAL A 166 -13.48 -18.05 -5.11
C VAL A 166 -12.13 -18.71 -4.90
N ILE A 167 -11.44 -19.11 -5.96
CA ILE A 167 -10.09 -19.70 -5.87
C ILE A 167 -9.12 -18.71 -5.19
N VAL A 168 -9.12 -17.45 -5.62
CA VAL A 168 -8.25 -16.41 -5.03
C VAL A 168 -8.56 -16.23 -3.54
N ILE A 169 -9.84 -16.17 -3.17
CA ILE A 169 -10.26 -16.03 -1.76
C ILE A 169 -9.77 -17.22 -0.94
N ILE A 170 -9.98 -18.45 -1.41
CA ILE A 170 -9.53 -19.66 -0.70
C ILE A 170 -8.01 -19.64 -0.51
N VAL A 171 -7.24 -19.31 -1.54
CA VAL A 171 -5.78 -19.20 -1.43
C VAL A 171 -5.39 -18.14 -0.40
N CYS A 172 -6.03 -16.96 -0.41
CA CYS A 172 -5.78 -15.92 0.58
C CYS A 172 -6.12 -16.37 2.01
N MET A 173 -7.22 -17.11 2.19
CA MET A 173 -7.58 -17.68 3.49
C MET A 173 -6.54 -18.68 3.99
N CYS A 174 -6.08 -19.58 3.14
CA CYS A 174 -5.01 -20.53 3.50
C CYS A 174 -3.71 -19.81 3.89
N VAL A 175 -3.31 -18.79 3.12
CA VAL A 175 -2.12 -17.99 3.44
C VAL A 175 -2.29 -17.22 4.75
N SER A 176 -3.48 -16.74 5.05
CA SER A 176 -3.75 -15.98 6.29
C SER A 176 -3.56 -16.82 7.57
N MET A 177 -3.65 -18.15 7.47
CA MET A 177 -3.39 -19.07 8.60
C MET A 177 -1.93 -19.04 9.08
N ILE A 178 -1.00 -18.55 8.28
CA ILE A 178 0.41 -18.36 8.67
C ILE A 178 0.57 -17.30 9.77
N GLY A 179 -0.43 -16.45 9.91
CA GLY A 179 -0.46 -15.35 10.87
C GLY A 179 0.08 -14.03 10.33
N LEU A 180 -0.59 -12.95 10.72
CA LEU A 180 -0.32 -11.61 10.19
C LEU A 180 1.13 -11.14 10.43
N THR A 181 1.69 -11.39 11.61
CA THR A 181 3.06 -11.01 11.96
C THR A 181 4.10 -11.65 11.05
N ASN A 182 3.96 -12.95 10.77
CA ASN A 182 4.86 -13.67 9.88
C ASN A 182 4.74 -13.19 8.42
N ILE A 183 3.51 -12.92 7.97
CA ILE A 183 3.26 -12.37 6.63
C ILE A 183 3.94 -11.01 6.48
N ILE A 184 3.79 -10.10 7.45
CA ILE A 184 4.42 -8.78 7.41
C ILE A 184 5.95 -8.91 7.44
N LYS A 185 6.47 -9.73 8.35
CA LYS A 185 7.92 -9.86 8.55
C LYS A 185 8.64 -10.47 7.34
N TYR A 186 8.08 -11.52 6.76
CA TYR A 186 8.74 -12.29 5.71
C TYR A 186 8.16 -12.03 4.33
N ALA A 187 6.83 -12.18 4.16
CA ALA A 187 6.22 -12.11 2.83
C ALA A 187 6.32 -10.72 2.21
N TYR A 188 6.13 -9.65 2.99
CA TYR A 188 6.27 -8.27 2.48
C TYR A 188 7.70 -7.96 2.06
N GLY A 189 8.71 -8.45 2.80
CA GLY A 189 10.11 -8.32 2.42
C GLY A 189 10.39 -9.00 1.08
N TYR A 190 10.00 -10.27 0.93
CA TYR A 190 10.16 -11.00 -0.34
C TYR A 190 9.39 -10.37 -1.49
N CYS A 191 8.15 -9.92 -1.27
CA CYS A 191 7.38 -9.18 -2.27
C CYS A 191 8.09 -7.88 -2.67
N GLY A 192 8.76 -7.21 -1.73
CA GLY A 192 9.57 -6.02 -2.00
C GLY A 192 10.71 -6.30 -2.97
N TYR A 193 11.48 -7.36 -2.75
CA TYR A 193 12.56 -7.77 -3.66
C TYR A 193 12.02 -8.19 -5.03
N LEU A 194 10.95 -8.97 -5.07
CA LEU A 194 10.32 -9.37 -6.32
C LEU A 194 9.77 -8.16 -7.09
N GLY A 195 9.14 -7.21 -6.40
CA GLY A 195 8.64 -5.97 -7.00
C GLY A 195 9.75 -5.10 -7.59
N LEU A 196 10.89 -4.99 -6.90
CA LEU A 196 12.06 -4.29 -7.45
C LEU A 196 12.55 -4.94 -8.74
N ILE A 197 12.77 -6.25 -8.73
CA ILE A 197 13.37 -6.98 -9.87
C ILE A 197 12.37 -7.13 -11.02
N ALA A 198 11.13 -7.50 -10.74
CA ALA A 198 10.15 -7.86 -11.77
C ALA A 198 9.34 -6.66 -12.29
N ILE A 199 9.23 -5.58 -11.53
CA ILE A 199 8.38 -4.44 -11.89
C ILE A 199 9.22 -3.17 -12.02
N THR A 200 9.93 -2.76 -10.95
CA THR A 200 10.61 -1.45 -10.92
C THR A 200 11.72 -1.36 -11.94
N ILE A 201 12.64 -2.33 -11.97
CA ILE A 201 13.76 -2.32 -12.92
C ILE A 201 13.26 -2.40 -14.37
N PRO A 202 12.39 -3.33 -14.77
CA PRO A 202 11.86 -3.35 -16.14
C PRO A 202 11.06 -2.11 -16.52
N ALA A 203 10.32 -1.51 -15.59
CA ALA A 203 9.56 -0.29 -15.86
C ALA A 203 10.49 0.90 -16.15
N LEU A 204 11.57 1.05 -15.39
CA LEU A 204 12.55 2.14 -15.55
C LEU A 204 13.46 1.96 -16.78
N THR A 205 13.69 0.73 -17.21
CA THR A 205 14.57 0.42 -18.35
C THR A 205 13.77 0.24 -19.65
N ILE A 206 13.15 -0.93 -19.77
CA ILE A 206 12.41 -1.34 -20.99
C ILE A 206 11.14 -0.50 -21.15
N GLY A 207 10.41 -0.24 -20.04
CA GLY A 207 9.17 0.53 -20.04
C GLY A 207 9.40 1.97 -20.48
N HIS A 208 10.44 2.61 -19.96
CA HIS A 208 10.79 3.97 -20.35
C HIS A 208 11.13 4.07 -21.84
N LYS A 209 11.95 3.14 -22.36
CA LYS A 209 12.30 3.09 -23.79
C LYS A 209 11.07 2.89 -24.67
N LYS A 210 10.23 1.89 -24.38
CA LYS A 210 9.01 1.61 -25.14
C LYS A 210 8.00 2.77 -25.08
N ASN A 211 7.87 3.42 -23.93
CA ASN A 211 6.98 4.57 -23.79
C ASN A 211 7.46 5.76 -24.65
N LYS A 212 8.76 6.00 -24.70
CA LYS A 212 9.35 7.04 -25.57
C LYS A 212 9.09 6.74 -27.07
N GLU A 213 9.27 5.49 -27.48
CA GLU A 213 8.99 5.04 -28.85
C GLU A 213 7.50 5.16 -29.18
N TYR A 214 6.62 4.80 -28.25
CA TYR A 214 5.15 4.91 -28.42
C TYR A 214 4.70 6.36 -28.57
N ILE A 215 5.17 7.27 -27.73
CA ILE A 215 4.85 8.70 -27.80
C ILE A 215 5.34 9.31 -29.09
N ALA A 216 6.54 8.91 -29.58
CA ALA A 216 7.08 9.38 -30.85
C ALA A 216 6.22 8.92 -32.05
N ALA A 217 5.62 7.72 -31.97
CA ALA A 217 4.74 7.17 -33.00
C ALA A 217 3.28 7.72 -32.90
N HIS A 218 2.84 8.18 -31.72
CA HIS A 218 1.48 8.64 -31.47
C HIS A 218 1.47 9.95 -30.68
N PRO A 219 1.85 11.09 -31.29
CA PRO A 219 1.96 12.37 -30.58
C PRO A 219 0.62 12.85 -30.00
N GLU A 220 -0.51 12.48 -30.61
CA GLU A 220 -1.86 12.77 -30.14
C GLU A 220 -2.23 12.07 -28.81
N SER A 221 -1.51 11.04 -28.40
CA SER A 221 -1.79 10.31 -27.15
C SER A 221 -1.37 11.07 -25.88
N VAL A 222 -0.71 12.21 -26.02
CA VAL A 222 -0.19 13.02 -24.90
C VAL A 222 -1.08 14.24 -24.63
N GLU A 223 -1.99 14.59 -25.54
CA GLU A 223 -2.97 15.67 -25.35
C GLU A 223 -4.18 15.22 -24.51
#